data_e23c15ad634f9ddfe2ce1ae4f86bb321
#
_entry.id   e23c15ad634f9ddfe2ce1ae4f86bb321
#
_cell.length_a   1.000
_cell.length_b   1.000
_cell.length_c   1.000
_cell.angle_alpha   90.00
_cell.angle_beta   90.00
_cell.angle_gamma   90.00
#
_symmetry.space_group_name_H-M   'P 1'
#
loop_
_entity.id
_entity.type
_entity.pdbx_description
1 polymer ?
#
loop_
_entity_poly.entity_id
_entity_poly.type
_entity_poly.pdbx_seq_one_letter_code
_entity_poly.pdbx_strand_id
1 'polypeptide(L)'
;LIRRIVGNDDLRPMDHRRRYERQGMLAQIQRIPFSHHDAAIRKVGGEKWYEKIKLSYSGQFQNSLTAHQDEFFKKNLIKDWRNGMKHSVPISATFSLFKYINVSPSISLNDRMYFSKVKRQWDPVASAEVADTVFGFYNVFDFNASISMDTKLYGFYKPMKFLGDKVQMIRHVLTPSISFSAAPDFGSKFWGYYDSYSYTNANGQTVTRDYSYFQNALFGVPGRGKSGIVSVNIANNLEMKVKSDADTTGVKKVSLIENFTIGQSYNFAADSLNWSNINTSILLRLAKNFNFNISATWDPYTYQLSPSGSPV
;
A
#
# COMPACT_ATOMS: atom_id res chain seq x y z
N LEU A 1 -20.70 -23.69 1.95
CA LEU A 1 -20.09 -24.80 1.17
C LEU A 1 -18.73 -25.12 1.78
N ILE A 2 -18.64 -26.22 2.53
CA ILE A 2 -17.43 -26.73 3.18
C ILE A 2 -16.63 -27.49 2.12
N ARG A 3 -15.51 -26.95 1.65
CA ARG A 3 -14.57 -27.67 0.80
C ARG A 3 -13.61 -28.47 1.68
N ARG A 4 -13.78 -29.78 1.69
CA ARG A 4 -12.86 -30.73 2.31
C ARG A 4 -11.64 -30.89 1.38
N ILE A 5 -10.46 -30.46 1.82
CA ILE A 5 -9.22 -30.83 1.16
C ILE A 5 -8.75 -32.13 1.81
N VAL A 6 -8.89 -33.23 1.10
CA VAL A 6 -8.31 -34.53 1.45
C VAL A 6 -6.96 -34.58 0.74
N GLY A 7 -5.87 -34.50 1.48
CA GLY A 7 -4.53 -34.77 0.97
C GLY A 7 -4.19 -36.26 1.15
N ASN A 8 -3.56 -36.84 0.15
CA ASN A 8 -3.06 -38.24 0.12
C ASN A 8 -2.10 -38.49 1.28
N ASP A 9 -2.42 -39.50 2.07
CA ASP A 9 -1.58 -40.00 3.18
C ASP A 9 -0.56 -40.99 2.66
N ASP A 10 0.72 -40.60 2.67
CA ASP A 10 1.84 -41.52 2.77
C ASP A 10 1.98 -41.93 4.24
N LEU A 11 1.95 -43.26 4.49
CA LEU A 11 2.03 -43.91 5.78
C LEU A 11 3.38 -43.67 6.46
N ARG A 12 3.51 -42.57 7.20
CA ARG A 12 4.54 -42.36 8.23
C ARG A 12 3.88 -42.33 9.62
N PRO A 13 4.56 -42.74 10.71
CA PRO A 13 3.96 -42.74 12.03
C PRO A 13 3.46 -41.35 12.41
N MET A 14 2.20 -41.30 12.86
CA MET A 14 1.50 -40.05 13.18
C MET A 14 2.21 -39.29 14.30
N ASP A 15 2.81 -38.17 13.94
CA ASP A 15 3.13 -37.11 14.91
C ASP A 15 1.82 -36.44 15.31
N HIS A 16 1.34 -36.73 16.54
CA HIS A 16 0.08 -36.22 17.10
C HIS A 16 0.03 -34.70 17.32
N ARG A 17 0.94 -33.93 16.75
CA ARG A 17 1.07 -32.48 16.97
C ARG A 17 0.76 -31.62 15.74
N ARG A 18 -0.03 -32.08 14.77
CA ARG A 18 -0.41 -31.21 13.64
C ARG A 18 -1.39 -30.12 14.11
N ARG A 19 -0.97 -28.89 13.97
CA ARG A 19 -1.78 -27.70 14.17
C ARG A 19 -2.58 -27.43 12.88
N TYR A 20 -3.89 -27.40 12.96
CA TYR A 20 -4.75 -27.03 11.83
C TYR A 20 -5.18 -25.58 11.95
N GLU A 21 -4.98 -24.83 10.88
CA GLU A 21 -5.48 -23.46 10.74
C GLU A 21 -6.76 -23.51 9.88
N ARG A 22 -7.89 -23.15 10.48
CA ARG A 22 -9.14 -22.93 9.75
C ARG A 22 -9.44 -21.44 9.74
N GLN A 23 -9.51 -20.86 8.56
CA GLN A 23 -10.12 -19.56 8.36
C GLN A 23 -11.64 -19.76 8.32
N GLY A 24 -12.33 -19.39 9.41
CA GLY A 24 -13.78 -19.35 9.44
C GLY A 24 -14.27 -18.07 8.79
N MET A 25 -15.33 -18.20 8.02
CA MET A 25 -16.21 -17.21 7.43
C MET A 25 -15.60 -15.81 7.15
N LEU A 26 -15.11 -15.60 5.95
CA LEU A 26 -14.80 -14.30 5.38
C LEU A 26 -16.12 -13.69 4.86
N ALA A 27 -16.73 -12.82 5.65
CA ALA A 27 -17.79 -11.96 5.14
C ALA A 27 -17.15 -10.66 4.63
N GLN A 28 -16.96 -10.57 3.34
CA GLN A 28 -16.55 -9.34 2.65
C GLN A 28 -17.79 -8.57 2.25
N ILE A 29 -18.07 -7.46 2.93
CA ILE A 29 -19.02 -6.48 2.43
C ILE A 29 -18.28 -5.68 1.36
N GLN A 30 -18.59 -5.96 0.10
CA GLN A 30 -18.03 -5.27 -1.05
C GLN A 30 -18.26 -3.74 -0.95
N ARG A 31 -17.31 -2.98 -1.50
CA ARG A 31 -17.34 -1.53 -1.63
C ARG A 31 -18.74 -1.04 -1.99
N ILE A 32 -19.34 -0.30 -1.08
CA ILE A 32 -20.50 0.53 -1.41
C ILE A 32 -19.91 1.89 -1.81
N PRO A 33 -19.84 2.22 -3.10
CA PRO A 33 -19.46 3.55 -3.51
C PRO A 33 -20.63 4.49 -3.17
N PHE A 34 -20.50 5.27 -2.14
CA PHE A 34 -21.33 6.45 -1.97
C PHE A 34 -20.76 7.55 -2.87
N SER A 35 -20.97 7.42 -4.17
CA SER A 35 -20.78 8.55 -5.05
C SER A 35 -22.06 9.38 -5.00
N HIS A 36 -21.97 10.60 -4.49
CA HIS A 36 -23.05 11.59 -4.55
C HIS A 36 -23.17 12.16 -5.98
N HIS A 37 -23.05 11.29 -6.98
CA HIS A 37 -23.33 11.57 -8.37
C HIS A 37 -24.66 10.91 -8.75
N ASP A 38 -25.75 11.51 -8.30
CA ASP A 38 -26.98 11.38 -9.04
C ASP A 38 -26.81 12.16 -10.35
N ALA A 39 -26.57 11.43 -11.44
CA ALA A 39 -26.45 11.96 -12.80
C ALA A 39 -27.75 12.69 -13.26
N ALA A 40 -28.79 12.72 -12.47
CA ALA A 40 -30.08 13.34 -12.75
C ALA A 40 -30.19 14.81 -12.35
N ILE A 41 -29.26 15.37 -11.59
CA ILE A 41 -29.30 16.78 -11.18
C ILE A 41 -28.12 17.52 -11.81
N ARG A 42 -28.01 17.54 -13.13
CA ARG A 42 -27.28 18.61 -13.81
C ARG A 42 -28.07 19.91 -13.66
N LYS A 43 -27.90 20.59 -12.57
CA LYS A 43 -28.31 21.99 -12.46
C LYS A 43 -27.48 22.83 -13.42
N VAL A 44 -28.17 23.62 -14.21
CA VAL A 44 -27.61 24.72 -15.02
C VAL A 44 -26.93 25.72 -14.07
N GLY A 45 -25.62 25.57 -13.89
CA GLY A 45 -24.79 26.42 -13.04
C GLY A 45 -23.63 25.62 -12.48
N GLY A 46 -22.45 25.77 -13.00
CA GLY A 46 -21.15 25.11 -12.77
C GLY A 46 -21.05 24.15 -11.58
N GLU A 47 -20.27 23.07 -11.76
CA GLU A 47 -20.00 22.07 -10.72
C GLU A 47 -19.44 22.75 -9.46
N LYS A 48 -20.13 22.57 -8.33
CA LYS A 48 -19.65 23.07 -7.05
C LYS A 48 -18.48 22.18 -6.58
N TRP A 49 -17.52 22.76 -5.87
CA TRP A 49 -16.31 22.07 -5.43
C TRP A 49 -16.58 20.78 -4.64
N TYR A 50 -17.64 20.72 -3.83
CA TYR A 50 -18.01 19.55 -3.04
C TYR A 50 -18.60 18.40 -3.87
N GLU A 51 -19.11 18.68 -5.08
CA GLU A 51 -19.62 17.65 -6.00
C GLU A 51 -18.48 16.77 -6.58
N LYS A 52 -17.23 17.24 -6.45
CA LYS A 52 -16.02 16.50 -6.84
C LYS A 52 -15.49 15.58 -5.76
N ILE A 53 -16.08 15.62 -4.55
CA ILE A 53 -15.69 14.74 -3.46
C ILE A 53 -16.25 13.33 -3.69
N LYS A 54 -15.38 12.36 -3.68
CA LYS A 54 -15.70 10.94 -3.74
C LYS A 54 -15.46 10.33 -2.37
N LEU A 55 -16.48 9.68 -1.84
CA LEU A 55 -16.41 8.89 -0.62
C LEU A 55 -16.71 7.44 -0.98
N SER A 56 -15.92 6.50 -0.50
CA SER A 56 -16.23 5.09 -0.57
C SER A 56 -16.06 4.43 0.80
N TYR A 57 -16.70 3.30 0.98
CA TYR A 57 -16.63 2.52 2.19
C TYR A 57 -16.35 1.06 1.84
N SER A 58 -15.49 0.42 2.59
CA SER A 58 -15.32 -1.04 2.56
C SER A 58 -15.23 -1.57 3.98
N GLY A 59 -15.98 -2.63 4.26
CA GLY A 59 -15.98 -3.34 5.53
C GLY A 59 -15.54 -4.79 5.34
N GLN A 60 -14.80 -5.32 6.30
CA GLN A 60 -14.39 -6.71 6.35
C GLN A 60 -14.54 -7.23 7.77
N PHE A 61 -15.20 -8.36 7.92
CA PHE A 61 -15.27 -9.11 9.16
C PHE A 61 -14.53 -10.44 8.98
N GLN A 62 -13.70 -10.80 9.92
CA GLN A 62 -12.94 -12.03 9.87
C GLN A 62 -12.87 -12.72 11.25
N ASN A 63 -13.01 -14.03 11.22
CA ASN A 63 -12.77 -14.91 12.37
C ASN A 63 -11.71 -15.93 11.98
N SER A 64 -10.80 -16.23 12.89
CA SER A 64 -9.76 -17.23 12.69
C SER A 64 -9.54 -18.03 13.96
N LEU A 65 -9.44 -19.34 13.82
CA LEU A 65 -9.12 -20.27 14.89
C LEU A 65 -7.91 -21.12 14.48
N THR A 66 -6.96 -21.25 15.39
CA THR A 66 -5.86 -22.21 15.30
C THR A 66 -5.95 -23.15 16.49
N ALA A 67 -6.21 -24.43 16.24
CA ALA A 67 -6.36 -25.43 17.28
C ALA A 67 -5.79 -26.78 16.83
N HIS A 68 -5.46 -27.65 17.80
CA HIS A 68 -5.20 -29.05 17.51
C HIS A 68 -6.51 -29.76 17.11
N GLN A 69 -6.39 -30.85 16.35
CA GLN A 69 -7.55 -31.54 15.80
C GLN A 69 -8.52 -32.05 16.87
N ASP A 70 -8.01 -32.54 17.98
CA ASP A 70 -8.76 -33.04 19.11
C ASP A 70 -9.45 -31.97 19.96
N GLU A 71 -8.98 -30.72 19.86
CA GLU A 71 -9.51 -29.58 20.60
C GLU A 71 -10.49 -28.74 19.80
N PHE A 72 -10.62 -28.99 18.50
CA PHE A 72 -11.35 -28.10 17.57
C PHE A 72 -12.80 -27.85 17.99
N PHE A 73 -13.52 -28.91 18.44
CA PHE A 73 -14.91 -28.81 18.87
C PHE A 73 -15.07 -28.42 20.35
N LYS A 74 -13.98 -28.34 21.10
CA LYS A 74 -13.97 -27.96 22.52
C LYS A 74 -13.70 -26.47 22.72
N LYS A 75 -13.31 -25.75 21.68
CA LYS A 75 -12.92 -24.34 21.75
C LYS A 75 -14.13 -23.42 21.79
N ASN A 76 -14.05 -22.45 22.69
CA ASN A 76 -15.06 -21.40 22.83
C ASN A 76 -14.95 -20.40 21.67
N LEU A 77 -16.07 -20.17 20.96
CA LEU A 77 -16.12 -19.29 19.80
C LEU A 77 -15.70 -17.83 20.08
N ILE A 78 -15.86 -17.37 21.32
CA ILE A 78 -15.54 -15.98 21.68
C ILE A 78 -14.11 -15.84 22.19
N LYS A 79 -13.68 -16.75 23.06
CA LYS A 79 -12.37 -16.64 23.73
C LYS A 79 -11.21 -17.19 22.91
N ASP A 80 -11.42 -18.28 22.18
CA ASP A 80 -10.36 -19.00 21.49
C ASP A 80 -10.23 -18.59 20.03
N TRP A 81 -11.24 -17.90 19.47
CA TRP A 81 -11.22 -17.37 18.12
C TRP A 81 -10.67 -15.95 18.09
N ARG A 82 -9.81 -15.70 17.12
CA ARG A 82 -9.42 -14.33 16.80
C ARG A 82 -10.50 -13.69 15.95
N ASN A 83 -11.16 -12.71 16.50
CA ASN A 83 -12.25 -11.99 15.85
C ASN A 83 -11.81 -10.57 15.54
N GLY A 84 -12.16 -10.06 14.39
CA GLY A 84 -11.86 -8.69 14.04
C GLY A 84 -12.74 -8.15 12.94
N MET A 85 -12.92 -6.83 12.95
CA MET A 85 -13.55 -6.06 11.87
C MET A 85 -12.57 -5.01 11.40
N LYS A 86 -12.61 -4.70 10.10
CA LYS A 86 -11.88 -3.60 9.51
C LYS A 86 -12.80 -2.79 8.64
N HIS A 87 -12.81 -1.48 8.86
CA HIS A 87 -13.50 -0.50 8.06
C HIS A 87 -12.48 0.41 7.37
N SER A 88 -12.69 0.73 6.11
CA SER A 88 -11.86 1.66 5.36
C SER A 88 -12.73 2.65 4.62
N VAL A 89 -12.44 3.95 4.82
CA VAL A 89 -13.20 5.07 4.26
C VAL A 89 -12.21 5.98 3.52
N PRO A 90 -11.86 5.70 2.27
CA PRO A 90 -11.13 6.64 1.44
C PRO A 90 -12.04 7.78 1.00
N ILE A 91 -11.56 9.01 1.20
CA ILE A 91 -12.17 10.26 0.77
C ILE A 91 -11.20 10.91 -0.20
N SER A 92 -11.64 11.28 -1.39
CA SER A 92 -10.80 11.92 -2.38
C SER A 92 -11.59 12.95 -3.19
N ALA A 93 -10.87 13.92 -3.73
CA ALA A 93 -11.42 14.85 -4.70
C ALA A 93 -10.41 15.10 -5.82
N THR A 94 -10.88 15.57 -6.97
CA THR A 94 -9.98 15.98 -8.05
C THR A 94 -10.42 17.33 -8.57
N PHE A 95 -9.49 18.28 -8.58
CA PHE A 95 -9.70 19.65 -9.07
C PHE A 95 -8.73 19.94 -10.19
N SER A 96 -9.18 20.70 -11.19
CA SER A 96 -8.29 21.22 -12.22
C SER A 96 -7.91 22.67 -11.89
N LEU A 97 -6.64 22.88 -11.58
CA LEU A 97 -6.08 24.21 -11.35
C LEU A 97 -5.58 24.78 -12.68
N PHE A 98 -5.96 26.02 -12.98
CA PHE A 98 -5.62 26.71 -14.25
C PHE A 98 -5.96 25.89 -15.50
N LYS A 99 -6.90 24.94 -15.43
CA LYS A 99 -7.31 24.02 -16.51
C LYS A 99 -6.26 22.98 -16.94
N TYR A 100 -5.04 23.05 -16.43
CA TYR A 100 -3.91 22.22 -16.90
C TYR A 100 -3.31 21.33 -15.81
N ILE A 101 -3.45 21.69 -14.55
CA ILE A 101 -2.90 20.96 -13.42
C ILE A 101 -4.04 20.26 -12.68
N ASN A 102 -4.00 18.94 -12.59
CA ASN A 102 -4.91 18.19 -11.75
C ASN A 102 -4.35 18.17 -10.33
N VAL A 103 -5.18 18.48 -9.36
CA VAL A 103 -4.87 18.44 -7.93
C VAL A 103 -5.83 17.46 -7.28
N SER A 104 -5.29 16.42 -6.66
CA SER A 104 -6.08 15.33 -6.08
C SER A 104 -5.73 15.13 -4.60
N PRO A 105 -6.36 15.88 -3.68
CA PRO A 105 -6.29 15.61 -2.26
C PRO A 105 -7.03 14.32 -1.91
N SER A 106 -6.51 13.57 -0.96
CA SER A 106 -7.15 12.38 -0.42
C SER A 106 -6.82 12.15 1.05
N ILE A 107 -7.77 11.55 1.76
CA ILE A 107 -7.60 11.08 3.13
C ILE A 107 -8.11 9.63 3.15
N SER A 108 -7.29 8.73 3.66
CA SER A 108 -7.66 7.34 3.89
C SER A 108 -7.82 7.12 5.39
N LEU A 109 -9.02 6.78 5.81
CA LEU A 109 -9.35 6.48 7.19
C LEU A 109 -9.52 4.96 7.32
N ASN A 110 -8.85 4.35 8.28
CA ASN A 110 -9.00 2.93 8.60
C ASN A 110 -9.35 2.79 10.07
N ASP A 111 -10.29 1.92 10.34
CA ASP A 111 -10.70 1.54 11.68
C ASP A 111 -10.69 0.02 11.80
N ARG A 112 -10.06 -0.48 12.85
CA ARG A 112 -9.97 -1.91 13.15
C ARG A 112 -10.54 -2.13 14.54
N MET A 113 -11.49 -3.05 14.62
CA MET A 113 -12.15 -3.42 15.86
C MET A 113 -11.72 -4.82 16.28
N TYR A 114 -11.29 -4.97 17.51
CA TYR A 114 -10.83 -6.23 18.10
C TYR A 114 -11.56 -6.51 19.39
N PHE A 115 -11.71 -7.80 19.71
CA PHE A 115 -12.38 -8.24 20.94
C PHE A 115 -11.39 -8.71 22.02
N SER A 116 -10.11 -8.58 21.75
CA SER A 116 -9.05 -8.86 22.71
C SER A 116 -7.79 -8.07 22.37
N LYS A 117 -6.95 -7.86 23.37
CA LYS A 117 -5.60 -7.34 23.25
C LYS A 117 -4.64 -8.19 24.08
N VAL A 118 -3.36 -8.21 23.72
CA VAL A 118 -2.33 -8.96 24.44
C VAL A 118 -1.47 -7.99 25.23
N LYS A 119 -1.42 -8.16 26.56
CA LYS A 119 -0.45 -7.50 27.42
C LYS A 119 0.75 -8.41 27.63
N ARG A 120 1.95 -7.85 27.56
CA ARG A 120 3.20 -8.58 27.78
C ARG A 120 3.95 -7.99 28.96
N GLN A 121 4.51 -8.85 29.77
CA GLN A 121 5.33 -8.48 30.90
C GLN A 121 6.43 -9.50 31.09
N TRP A 122 7.50 -9.09 31.77
CA TRP A 122 8.55 -10.01 32.19
C TRP A 122 8.18 -10.64 33.55
N ASP A 123 8.21 -11.94 33.62
CA ASP A 123 8.11 -12.66 34.86
C ASP A 123 9.55 -12.97 35.37
N PRO A 124 10.00 -12.34 36.48
CA PRO A 124 11.33 -12.56 37.00
C PRO A 124 11.52 -13.96 37.62
N VAL A 125 10.43 -14.63 38.04
CA VAL A 125 10.48 -15.98 38.61
C VAL A 125 10.66 -17.02 37.52
N ALA A 126 9.86 -16.93 36.47
CA ALA A 126 9.97 -17.80 35.29
C ALA A 126 11.14 -17.42 34.38
N SER A 127 11.77 -16.24 34.57
CA SER A 127 12.78 -15.67 33.68
C SER A 127 12.33 -15.66 32.21
N ALA A 128 11.07 -15.34 31.96
CA ALA A 128 10.42 -15.42 30.66
C ALA A 128 9.41 -14.29 30.44
N GLU A 129 9.12 -14.01 29.15
CA GLU A 129 8.02 -13.16 28.77
C GLU A 129 6.70 -13.90 28.99
N VAL A 130 5.78 -13.27 29.71
CA VAL A 130 4.42 -13.74 29.90
C VAL A 130 3.47 -12.84 29.12
N ALA A 131 2.54 -13.45 28.39
CA ALA A 131 1.55 -12.76 27.57
C ALA A 131 0.14 -13.09 28.07
N ASP A 132 -0.57 -12.06 28.54
CA ASP A 132 -1.94 -12.15 29.00
C ASP A 132 -2.91 -11.63 27.94
N THR A 133 -3.98 -12.39 27.67
CA THR A 133 -5.06 -11.96 26.78
C THR A 133 -6.15 -11.26 27.57
N VAL A 134 -6.33 -9.97 27.33
CA VAL A 134 -7.36 -9.16 27.93
C VAL A 134 -8.52 -9.02 26.96
N PHE A 135 -9.69 -9.59 27.32
CA PHE A 135 -10.90 -9.50 26.52
C PHE A 135 -11.60 -8.16 26.74
N GLY A 136 -12.17 -7.61 25.67
CA GLY A 136 -12.85 -6.33 25.66
C GLY A 136 -13.03 -5.85 24.23
N PHE A 137 -13.74 -4.76 24.04
CA PHE A 137 -13.86 -4.10 22.76
C PHE A 137 -12.78 -3.04 22.61
N TYR A 138 -11.97 -3.16 21.56
CA TYR A 138 -10.86 -2.28 21.27
C TYR A 138 -10.95 -1.75 19.86
N ASN A 139 -10.76 -0.45 19.71
CA ASN A 139 -10.73 0.24 18.44
C ASN A 139 -9.31 0.71 18.14
N VAL A 140 -8.85 0.45 16.91
CA VAL A 140 -7.53 0.84 16.40
C VAL A 140 -7.72 1.62 15.11
N PHE A 141 -7.68 2.93 15.25
CA PHE A 141 -7.89 3.87 14.16
C PHE A 141 -6.56 4.39 13.60
N ASP A 142 -6.47 4.53 12.29
CA ASP A 142 -5.39 5.24 11.63
C ASP A 142 -5.88 6.04 10.43
N PHE A 143 -5.10 7.01 10.03
CA PHE A 143 -5.34 7.78 8.83
C PHE A 143 -4.05 8.21 8.14
N ASN A 144 -4.16 8.43 6.85
CA ASN A 144 -3.12 9.04 6.02
C ASN A 144 -3.77 10.13 5.16
N ALA A 145 -3.16 11.31 5.15
CA ALA A 145 -3.56 12.40 4.26
C ALA A 145 -2.55 12.53 3.13
N SER A 146 -3.02 12.72 1.91
CA SER A 146 -2.16 12.96 0.77
C SER A 146 -2.74 13.99 -0.19
N ILE A 147 -1.87 14.63 -0.93
CA ILE A 147 -2.20 15.51 -2.05
C ILE A 147 -1.28 15.16 -3.21
N SER A 148 -1.85 14.98 -4.38
CA SER A 148 -1.06 14.78 -5.61
C SER A 148 -1.42 15.84 -6.63
N MET A 149 -0.42 16.21 -7.44
CA MET A 149 -0.56 17.13 -8.55
C MET A 149 0.10 16.53 -9.77
N ASP A 150 -0.60 16.57 -10.89
CA ASP A 150 -0.09 16.11 -12.18
C ASP A 150 -0.52 17.03 -13.32
N THR A 151 0.27 17.02 -14.37
CA THR A 151 -0.08 17.71 -15.61
C THR A 151 0.44 16.92 -16.81
N LYS A 152 -0.05 17.27 -18.01
CA LYS A 152 0.42 16.69 -19.28
C LYS A 152 0.95 17.78 -20.17
N LEU A 153 2.22 17.65 -20.54
CA LEU A 153 2.90 18.52 -21.48
C LEU A 153 3.06 17.78 -22.81
N TYR A 154 2.73 18.45 -23.89
CA TYR A 154 2.77 17.88 -25.24
C TYR A 154 3.84 18.56 -26.06
N GLY A 155 4.81 17.78 -26.54
CA GLY A 155 5.77 18.20 -27.56
C GLY A 155 5.44 17.58 -28.92
N PHE A 156 5.50 18.37 -29.96
CA PHE A 156 5.33 17.93 -31.35
C PHE A 156 6.59 18.27 -32.13
N TYR A 157 7.23 17.25 -32.69
CA TYR A 157 8.48 17.41 -33.41
C TYR A 157 8.32 16.98 -34.86
N LYS A 158 8.88 17.74 -35.76
CA LYS A 158 9.04 17.32 -37.16
C LYS A 158 10.08 16.21 -37.23
N PRO A 159 9.85 15.17 -38.04
CA PRO A 159 10.81 14.08 -38.17
C PRO A 159 12.14 14.61 -38.76
N MET A 160 13.24 14.03 -38.29
CA MET A 160 14.54 14.32 -38.88
C MET A 160 14.62 13.68 -40.28
N LYS A 161 15.36 14.32 -41.22
CA LYS A 161 15.45 13.89 -42.62
C LYS A 161 15.88 12.43 -42.80
N PHE A 162 16.67 11.88 -41.90
CA PHE A 162 17.12 10.47 -41.96
C PHE A 162 16.00 9.44 -41.73
N LEU A 163 14.87 9.84 -41.13
CA LEU A 163 13.69 8.97 -40.91
C LEU A 163 12.83 8.83 -42.19
N GLY A 164 13.20 9.56 -43.28
CA GLY A 164 12.50 9.56 -44.53
C GLY A 164 11.10 10.16 -44.48
N ASP A 165 10.39 10.16 -45.61
CA ASP A 165 9.07 10.76 -45.74
C ASP A 165 7.91 9.95 -45.15
N LYS A 166 8.22 8.77 -44.62
CA LYS A 166 7.21 7.90 -43.98
C LYS A 166 6.76 8.42 -42.63
N VAL A 167 7.66 9.04 -41.86
CA VAL A 167 7.31 9.62 -40.55
C VAL A 167 6.82 11.03 -40.76
N GLN A 168 5.59 11.30 -40.31
CA GLN A 168 4.97 12.61 -40.47
C GLN A 168 5.18 13.52 -39.26
N MET A 169 5.11 12.96 -38.06
CA MET A 169 5.17 13.69 -36.78
C MET A 169 5.60 12.78 -35.65
N ILE A 170 6.34 13.32 -34.71
CA ILE A 170 6.66 12.67 -33.44
C ILE A 170 5.96 13.46 -32.34
N ARG A 171 5.16 12.78 -31.51
CA ARG A 171 4.50 13.33 -30.33
C ARG A 171 5.18 12.81 -29.08
N HIS A 172 5.65 13.71 -28.25
CA HIS A 172 6.15 13.42 -26.90
C HIS A 172 5.12 13.89 -25.88
N VAL A 173 4.72 13.04 -24.97
CA VAL A 173 3.86 13.36 -23.83
C VAL A 173 4.67 13.20 -22.57
N LEU A 174 4.92 14.31 -21.90
CA LEU A 174 5.57 14.35 -20.59
C LEU A 174 4.50 14.54 -19.52
N THR A 175 4.45 13.63 -18.54
CA THR A 175 3.50 13.68 -17.43
C THR A 175 4.27 13.74 -16.12
N PRO A 176 4.69 14.94 -15.66
CA PRO A 176 5.24 15.13 -14.35
C PRO A 176 4.14 15.03 -13.29
N SER A 177 4.44 14.41 -12.18
CA SER A 177 3.60 14.35 -11.00
C SER A 177 4.41 14.56 -9.74
N ILE A 178 3.83 15.26 -8.78
CA ILE A 178 4.37 15.44 -7.44
C ILE A 178 3.27 15.06 -6.45
N SER A 179 3.63 14.34 -5.41
CA SER A 179 2.70 14.01 -4.33
C SER A 179 3.35 14.22 -2.98
N PHE A 180 2.54 14.60 -2.02
CA PHE A 180 2.90 14.65 -0.61
C PHE A 180 1.94 13.77 0.17
N SER A 181 2.47 12.94 1.07
CA SER A 181 1.68 12.13 1.99
C SER A 181 2.20 12.27 3.40
N ALA A 182 1.29 12.29 4.37
CA ALA A 182 1.63 12.42 5.78
C ALA A 182 0.71 11.57 6.66
N ALA A 183 1.32 10.97 7.69
CA ALA A 183 0.62 10.26 8.75
C ALA A 183 1.30 10.55 10.09
N PRO A 184 0.53 10.65 11.20
CA PRO A 184 1.11 10.82 12.53
C PRO A 184 1.81 9.53 12.99
N ASP A 185 2.58 9.65 14.07
CA ASP A 185 3.17 8.48 14.74
C ASP A 185 2.10 7.76 15.57
N PHE A 186 1.57 6.66 15.03
CA PHE A 186 0.63 5.78 15.73
C PHE A 186 1.30 4.93 16.83
N GLY A 187 2.63 4.94 16.89
CA GLY A 187 3.40 4.35 17.99
C GLY A 187 3.44 5.20 19.25
N SER A 188 2.98 6.47 19.19
CA SER A 188 2.97 7.34 20.36
C SER A 188 1.99 6.83 21.42
N LYS A 189 2.30 7.13 22.71
CA LYS A 189 1.46 6.73 23.86
C LYS A 189 0.04 7.29 23.79
N PHE A 190 -0.17 8.39 23.06
CA PHE A 190 -1.48 9.00 22.85
C PHE A 190 -2.51 8.01 22.26
N TRP A 191 -2.08 7.18 21.32
CA TRP A 191 -2.96 6.22 20.66
C TRP A 191 -3.23 4.95 21.47
N GLY A 192 -2.32 4.59 22.38
CA GLY A 192 -2.47 3.42 23.23
C GLY A 192 -2.41 2.06 22.50
N TYR A 193 -1.75 2.00 21.33
CA TYR A 193 -1.62 0.76 20.55
C TYR A 193 -0.36 -0.02 20.89
N TYR A 194 0.61 0.65 21.50
CA TYR A 194 1.93 0.12 21.81
C TYR A 194 2.25 0.29 23.30
N ASP A 195 3.07 -0.59 23.81
CA ASP A 195 3.59 -0.56 25.17
C ASP A 195 5.00 -1.16 25.18
N SER A 196 5.65 -1.12 26.33
CA SER A 196 6.98 -1.69 26.53
C SER A 196 7.08 -2.35 27.90
N TYR A 197 7.92 -3.37 28.02
CA TYR A 197 8.36 -3.93 29.28
C TYR A 197 9.88 -3.99 29.34
N SER A 198 10.44 -3.95 30.55
CA SER A 198 11.89 -3.99 30.76
C SER A 198 12.26 -5.18 31.62
N TYR A 199 13.42 -5.78 31.36
CA TYR A 199 14.00 -6.85 32.14
C TYR A 199 15.51 -6.74 32.19
N THR A 200 16.13 -7.36 33.18
CA THR A 200 17.60 -7.43 33.29
C THR A 200 18.06 -8.74 32.63
N ASN A 201 18.95 -8.63 31.65
CA ASN A 201 19.55 -9.78 30.98
C ASN A 201 20.63 -10.47 31.85
N ALA A 202 21.13 -11.61 31.38
CA ALA A 202 22.18 -12.37 32.07
C ALA A 202 23.49 -11.58 32.33
N ASN A 203 23.71 -10.51 31.57
CA ASN A 203 24.88 -9.63 31.72
C ASN A 203 24.64 -8.44 32.67
N GLY A 204 23.51 -8.42 33.39
CA GLY A 204 23.15 -7.34 34.31
C GLY A 204 22.65 -6.05 33.61
N GLN A 205 22.39 -6.07 32.29
CA GLN A 205 21.95 -4.90 31.55
C GLN A 205 20.41 -4.88 31.49
N THR A 206 19.83 -3.69 31.68
CA THR A 206 18.39 -3.48 31.50
C THR A 206 18.08 -3.39 30.01
N VAL A 207 17.23 -4.32 29.54
CA VAL A 207 16.74 -4.37 28.16
C VAL A 207 15.27 -4.01 28.16
N THR A 208 14.89 -3.02 27.34
CA THR A 208 13.49 -2.64 27.12
C THR A 208 13.03 -3.21 25.79
N ARG A 209 11.88 -3.89 25.80
CA ARG A 209 11.22 -4.42 24.60
C ARG A 209 9.89 -3.74 24.37
N ASP A 210 9.77 -3.15 23.19
CA ASP A 210 8.52 -2.58 22.73
C ASP A 210 7.67 -3.65 22.05
N TYR A 211 6.36 -3.57 22.23
CA TYR A 211 5.41 -4.47 21.59
C TYR A 211 4.11 -3.73 21.28
N SER A 212 3.30 -4.28 20.40
CA SER A 212 1.93 -3.82 20.20
C SER A 212 0.95 -4.76 20.91
N TYR A 213 -0.06 -4.17 21.52
CA TYR A 213 -1.21 -4.93 22.07
C TYR A 213 -1.92 -5.77 21.01
N PHE A 214 -1.81 -5.39 19.73
CA PHE A 214 -2.54 -5.97 18.59
C PHE A 214 -1.64 -6.63 17.54
N GLN A 215 -0.36 -6.92 17.88
CA GLN A 215 0.59 -7.46 16.88
C GLN A 215 0.15 -8.81 16.28
N ASN A 216 -0.63 -9.61 17.03
CA ASN A 216 -1.16 -10.89 16.57
C ASN A 216 -2.64 -10.80 16.14
N ALA A 217 -3.20 -9.60 16.06
CA ALA A 217 -4.58 -9.39 15.63
C ALA A 217 -4.71 -9.57 14.10
N LEU A 218 -5.92 -9.92 13.65
CA LEU A 218 -6.18 -10.31 12.25
C LEU A 218 -5.83 -9.24 11.22
N PHE A 219 -6.03 -7.97 11.56
CA PHE A 219 -5.78 -6.84 10.66
C PHE A 219 -4.55 -6.02 11.05
N GLY A 220 -3.77 -6.52 12.02
CA GLY A 220 -2.57 -5.86 12.50
C GLY A 220 -2.82 -4.54 13.22
N VAL A 221 -1.81 -3.71 13.26
CA VAL A 221 -1.78 -2.41 13.93
C VAL A 221 -1.09 -1.39 13.01
N PRO A 222 -1.45 -0.09 13.08
CA PRO A 222 -0.73 0.95 12.34
C PRO A 222 0.76 0.97 12.72
N GLY A 223 1.61 1.28 11.77
CA GLY A 223 3.06 1.37 11.98
C GLY A 223 3.45 2.45 12.98
N ARG A 224 4.60 2.27 13.62
CA ARG A 224 5.26 3.29 14.46
C ARG A 224 6.01 4.27 13.57
N GLY A 225 6.19 5.48 14.10
CA GLY A 225 6.88 6.57 13.44
C GLY A 225 5.95 7.44 12.61
N LYS A 226 6.20 8.74 12.65
CA LYS A 226 5.52 9.71 11.77
C LYS A 226 5.99 9.50 10.33
N SER A 227 5.13 9.80 9.38
CA SER A 227 5.44 9.78 7.95
C SER A 227 5.21 11.15 7.34
N GLY A 228 6.14 11.59 6.50
CA GLY A 228 6.05 12.83 5.73
C GLY A 228 6.88 12.66 4.46
N ILE A 229 6.23 12.24 3.35
CA ILE A 229 6.92 11.84 2.14
C ILE A 229 6.48 12.73 0.98
N VAL A 230 7.44 13.35 0.31
CA VAL A 230 7.26 13.94 -1.02
C VAL A 230 7.77 12.96 -2.07
N SER A 231 6.97 12.68 -3.08
CA SER A 231 7.37 11.84 -4.21
C SER A 231 7.24 12.64 -5.51
N VAL A 232 8.24 12.52 -6.35
CA VAL A 232 8.25 13.07 -7.72
C VAL A 232 8.34 11.92 -8.69
N ASN A 233 7.46 11.92 -9.69
CA ASN A 233 7.50 10.95 -10.77
C ASN A 233 7.30 11.65 -12.09
N ILE A 234 8.10 11.28 -13.08
CA ILE A 234 8.05 11.81 -14.44
C ILE A 234 7.80 10.64 -15.39
N ALA A 235 6.63 10.62 -16.01
CA ALA A 235 6.32 9.64 -17.05
C ALA A 235 6.42 10.27 -18.43
N ASN A 236 7.01 9.52 -19.35
CA ASN A 236 7.25 9.93 -20.74
C ASN A 236 6.64 8.90 -21.67
N ASN A 237 5.92 9.37 -22.68
CA ASN A 237 5.43 8.56 -23.79
C ASN A 237 5.88 9.19 -25.10
N LEU A 238 6.39 8.39 -26.02
CA LEU A 238 6.86 8.83 -27.32
C LEU A 238 6.18 8.03 -28.43
N GLU A 239 5.39 8.71 -29.24
CA GLU A 239 4.67 8.14 -30.36
C GLU A 239 5.07 8.81 -31.65
N MET A 240 5.01 8.06 -32.76
CA MET A 240 5.16 8.63 -34.10
C MET A 240 3.92 8.36 -34.95
N LYS A 241 3.62 9.29 -35.84
CA LYS A 241 2.62 9.17 -36.88
C LYS A 241 3.33 8.83 -38.18
N VAL A 242 3.01 7.69 -38.77
CA VAL A 242 3.63 7.20 -40.01
C VAL A 242 2.58 7.05 -41.11
N LYS A 243 2.97 7.29 -42.37
CA LYS A 243 2.14 6.98 -43.53
C LYS A 243 1.86 5.48 -43.60
N SER A 244 0.64 5.09 -43.89
CA SER A 244 0.22 3.70 -44.00
C SER A 244 -0.85 3.58 -45.08
N ASP A 245 -0.55 2.84 -46.12
CA ASP A 245 -1.50 2.56 -47.20
C ASP A 245 -2.55 1.52 -46.80
N ALA A 246 -2.30 0.79 -45.73
CA ALA A 246 -3.21 -0.21 -45.18
C ALA A 246 -4.27 0.36 -44.20
N ASP A 247 -4.16 1.64 -43.83
CA ASP A 247 -5.09 2.32 -42.92
C ASP A 247 -6.03 3.22 -43.70
N THR A 248 -7.32 3.18 -43.39
CA THR A 248 -8.34 4.01 -44.07
C THR A 248 -8.10 5.51 -43.93
N THR A 249 -7.34 5.95 -42.95
CA THR A 249 -6.95 7.35 -42.72
C THR A 249 -5.63 7.71 -43.38
N GLY A 250 -4.97 6.78 -44.08
CA GLY A 250 -3.66 6.97 -44.71
C GLY A 250 -2.50 7.11 -43.72
N VAL A 251 -2.76 6.97 -42.41
CA VAL A 251 -1.76 7.16 -41.34
C VAL A 251 -1.97 6.21 -40.18
N LYS A 252 -0.87 5.69 -39.63
CA LYS A 252 -0.83 4.81 -38.49
C LYS A 252 -0.05 5.45 -37.34
N LYS A 253 -0.54 5.28 -36.11
CA LYS A 253 0.21 5.61 -34.90
C LYS A 253 1.09 4.43 -34.49
N VAL A 254 2.35 4.69 -34.22
CA VAL A 254 3.32 3.71 -33.72
C VAL A 254 3.91 4.26 -32.44
N SER A 255 3.83 3.49 -31.36
CA SER A 255 4.49 3.82 -30.10
C SER A 255 5.97 3.48 -30.22
N LEU A 256 6.84 4.43 -29.94
CA LEU A 256 8.29 4.22 -29.83
C LEU A 256 8.65 3.82 -28.39
N ILE A 257 8.15 4.62 -27.46
CA ILE A 257 8.25 4.37 -26.02
C ILE A 257 6.83 4.43 -25.47
N GLU A 258 6.30 3.27 -25.09
CA GLU A 258 4.95 3.20 -24.53
C GLU A 258 4.89 3.94 -23.20
N ASN A 259 5.91 3.73 -22.36
CA ASN A 259 6.08 4.44 -21.11
C ASN A 259 7.54 4.41 -20.66
N PHE A 260 8.07 5.56 -20.24
CA PHE A 260 9.35 5.67 -19.54
C PHE A 260 9.14 6.50 -18.29
N THR A 261 9.33 5.89 -17.13
CA THR A 261 9.12 6.53 -15.83
C THR A 261 10.44 6.68 -15.07
N ILE A 262 10.56 7.80 -14.39
CA ILE A 262 11.61 8.07 -13.41
C ILE A 262 10.90 8.57 -12.16
N GLY A 263 11.14 7.92 -11.01
CA GLY A 263 10.54 8.31 -9.74
C GLY A 263 11.50 8.26 -8.58
N GLN A 264 11.35 9.20 -7.66
CA GLN A 264 12.10 9.30 -6.41
C GLN A 264 11.24 9.94 -5.34
N SER A 265 11.52 9.60 -4.08
CA SER A 265 10.83 10.17 -2.92
C SER A 265 11.82 10.70 -1.89
N TYR A 266 11.39 11.71 -1.15
CA TYR A 266 12.09 12.25 0.01
C TYR A 266 11.21 12.13 1.25
N ASN A 267 11.71 11.50 2.31
CA ASN A 267 11.02 11.34 3.58
C ASN A 267 11.52 12.38 4.58
N PHE A 268 10.74 13.42 4.83
CA PHE A 268 11.06 14.46 5.83
C PHE A 268 11.00 13.96 7.28
N ALA A 269 10.39 12.83 7.51
CA ALA A 269 10.19 12.28 8.84
C ALA A 269 11.32 11.30 9.25
N ALA A 270 12.16 10.88 8.32
CA ALA A 270 13.30 10.01 8.62
C ALA A 270 14.47 10.81 9.20
N ASP A 271 15.15 10.23 10.17
CA ASP A 271 16.33 10.85 10.80
C ASP A 271 17.58 10.78 9.90
N SER A 272 17.63 9.81 8.99
CA SER A 272 18.71 9.61 8.03
C SER A 272 18.19 8.88 6.79
N LEU A 273 19.00 8.87 5.71
CA LEU A 273 18.67 8.22 4.42
C LEU A 273 17.30 8.66 3.89
N ASN A 274 17.07 9.97 3.89
CA ASN A 274 15.78 10.58 3.55
C ASN A 274 15.37 10.36 2.10
N TRP A 275 16.31 10.24 1.17
CA TRP A 275 16.04 9.96 -0.22
C TRP A 275 15.77 8.47 -0.45
N SER A 276 14.73 8.14 -1.16
CA SER A 276 14.53 6.78 -1.67
C SER A 276 15.47 6.51 -2.85
N ASN A 277 15.60 5.25 -3.20
CA ASN A 277 16.20 4.88 -4.47
C ASN A 277 15.47 5.54 -5.64
N ILE A 278 16.21 5.89 -6.69
CA ILE A 278 15.63 6.33 -7.97
C ILE A 278 15.18 5.08 -8.71
N ASN A 279 13.89 5.02 -9.03
CA ASN A 279 13.33 3.92 -9.80
C ASN A 279 13.10 4.37 -11.23
N THR A 280 13.62 3.60 -12.17
CA THR A 280 13.42 3.83 -13.60
C THR A 280 12.77 2.61 -14.23
N SER A 281 11.82 2.83 -15.13
CA SER A 281 11.20 1.75 -15.91
C SER A 281 10.90 2.23 -17.31
N ILE A 282 11.25 1.42 -18.31
CA ILE A 282 10.97 1.70 -19.71
C ILE A 282 10.20 0.53 -20.32
N LEU A 283 9.04 0.82 -20.89
CA LEU A 283 8.20 -0.12 -21.61
C LEU A 283 8.25 0.22 -23.11
N LEU A 284 8.78 -0.68 -23.90
CA LEU A 284 8.81 -0.59 -25.36
C LEU A 284 7.80 -1.57 -25.95
N ARG A 285 7.00 -1.10 -26.90
CA ARG A 285 6.13 -1.96 -27.69
C ARG A 285 6.74 -2.16 -29.07
N LEU A 286 7.49 -3.23 -29.22
CA LEU A 286 8.24 -3.51 -30.46
C LEU A 286 7.37 -4.16 -31.55
N ALA A 287 6.29 -4.86 -31.14
CA ALA A 287 5.29 -5.43 -32.05
C ALA A 287 3.93 -5.51 -31.38
N LYS A 288 2.87 -5.85 -32.16
CA LYS A 288 1.48 -5.91 -31.66
C LYS A 288 1.33 -6.77 -30.40
N ASN A 289 2.10 -7.86 -30.28
CA ASN A 289 2.05 -8.81 -29.17
C ASN A 289 3.41 -8.95 -28.46
N PHE A 290 4.36 -8.03 -28.69
CA PHE A 290 5.68 -8.09 -28.07
C PHE A 290 6.01 -6.79 -27.35
N ASN A 291 5.95 -6.86 -26.03
CA ASN A 291 6.33 -5.78 -25.11
C ASN A 291 7.66 -6.14 -24.44
N PHE A 292 8.54 -5.17 -24.35
CA PHE A 292 9.84 -5.31 -23.67
C PHE A 292 9.90 -4.30 -22.53
N ASN A 293 10.06 -4.79 -21.29
CA ASN A 293 10.13 -3.97 -20.10
C ASN A 293 11.51 -4.08 -19.46
N ILE A 294 12.14 -2.93 -19.21
CA ILE A 294 13.39 -2.79 -18.48
C ILE A 294 13.11 -1.95 -17.25
N SER A 295 13.54 -2.42 -16.09
CA SER A 295 13.46 -1.65 -14.83
C SER A 295 14.83 -1.65 -14.16
N ALA A 296 15.18 -0.51 -13.57
CA ALA A 296 16.41 -0.35 -12.81
C ALA A 296 16.13 0.49 -11.55
N THR A 297 16.86 0.17 -10.51
CA THR A 297 16.84 0.87 -9.23
C THR A 297 18.24 1.38 -8.94
N TRP A 298 18.35 2.66 -8.63
CA TRP A 298 19.60 3.35 -8.41
C TRP A 298 19.64 3.86 -6.97
N ASP A 299 20.66 3.46 -6.20
CA ASP A 299 20.86 3.97 -4.85
C ASP A 299 21.54 5.34 -4.93
N PRO A 300 20.94 6.41 -4.35
CA PRO A 300 21.55 7.73 -4.33
C PRO A 300 22.68 7.88 -3.29
N TYR A 301 22.91 6.86 -2.46
CA TYR A 301 23.89 6.90 -1.38
C TYR A 301 25.17 6.15 -1.72
N THR A 302 26.28 6.66 -1.25
CA THR A 302 27.56 5.98 -1.23
C THR A 302 27.91 5.63 0.20
N TYR A 303 28.16 4.35 0.46
CA TYR A 303 28.53 3.87 1.78
C TYR A 303 30.07 3.91 1.92
N GLN A 304 30.52 4.42 3.05
CA GLN A 304 31.94 4.34 3.45
C GLN A 304 32.07 3.28 4.52
N LEU A 305 33.21 2.59 4.54
CA LEU A 305 33.51 1.69 5.65
C LEU A 305 34.00 2.52 6.82
N SER A 306 33.38 2.31 7.99
CA SER A 306 33.91 2.83 9.25
C SER A 306 35.30 2.21 9.54
N PRO A 307 36.11 2.79 10.43
CA PRO A 307 37.35 2.16 10.87
C PRO A 307 37.20 0.75 11.44
N SER A 308 35.98 0.38 11.88
CA SER A 308 35.62 -0.96 12.34
C SER A 308 35.20 -1.91 11.23
N GLY A 309 35.19 -1.48 9.95
CA GLY A 309 34.79 -2.30 8.80
C GLY A 309 33.28 -2.41 8.56
N SER A 310 32.46 -1.72 9.32
CA SER A 310 31.01 -1.67 9.11
C SER A 310 30.63 -0.56 8.12
N PRO A 311 29.62 -0.75 7.25
CA PRO A 311 29.10 0.33 6.38
C PRO A 311 28.52 1.47 7.22
N VAL A 312 28.86 2.73 6.88
CA VAL A 312 28.38 3.95 7.54
C VAL A 312 27.73 4.86 6.50
#